data_38ea7b759edf0b94fbee7d295e258ee6
#
_entry.id   38ea7b759edf0b94fbee7d295e258ee6
#
_cell.length_a   1.000
_cell.length_b   1.000
_cell.length_c   1.000
_cell.angle_alpha   90.00
_cell.angle_beta   90.00
_cell.angle_gamma   90.00
#
_symmetry.space_group_name_H-M   'P 1'
#
loop_
_entity.id
_entity.type
_entity.pdbx_description
1 polymer ?
#
loop_
_entity_poly.entity_id
_entity_poly.type
_entity_poly.pdbx_seq_one_letter_code
_entity_poly.pdbx_strand_id
1 'polypeptide(L)'
;MRGKIGFFRWFIGLFLLFLYGPAILLPVFAFNTSSIVSFPLSGFTTEWFSVLLTNGTLHVAARNSLLIAITTAIFSTLLAVLAARASTRFSFFGRRSIMGFVMLPMVLPEIIIGVSLLVVIIQMGFELSLWSITMGHILICTPFCIAILSSAFMNLDKSLEEASFDLGQTRWNTFWLVIFPLVMPGIIASLLIAFTISLDEFIIAFFLAGTEPTLPVYIWGQLRFPAKLPGLMALGTVLLLVSIGLLLIADFFRRRGIRKTGIENTGGFL
;
A
#
# COMPACT_ATOMS: atom_id res chain seq x y z
N MET A 1 -35.89 22.86 -6.99
CA MET A 1 -34.89 21.77 -6.93
C MET A 1 -33.65 21.98 -7.83
N ARG A 2 -33.79 22.61 -9.02
CA ARG A 2 -32.64 22.84 -9.94
C ARG A 2 -31.51 23.71 -9.40
N GLY A 3 -31.76 24.72 -8.54
CA GLY A 3 -30.72 25.58 -7.98
C GLY A 3 -29.78 24.86 -6.96
N LYS A 4 -30.30 23.91 -6.18
CA LYS A 4 -29.47 23.11 -5.23
C LYS A 4 -28.52 22.14 -5.93
N ILE A 5 -28.94 21.60 -7.08
CA ILE A 5 -28.09 20.70 -7.90
C ILE A 5 -26.94 21.51 -8.55
N GLY A 6 -27.18 22.75 -8.96
CA GLY A 6 -26.14 23.63 -9.48
C GLY A 6 -25.07 23.95 -8.43
N PHE A 7 -25.49 24.39 -7.25
CA PHE A 7 -24.58 24.69 -6.14
C PHE A 7 -23.72 23.46 -5.73
N PHE A 8 -24.34 22.28 -5.65
CA PHE A 8 -23.63 21.05 -5.29
C PHE A 8 -22.58 20.64 -6.33
N ARG A 9 -22.86 20.83 -7.62
CA ARG A 9 -21.88 20.58 -8.70
C ARG A 9 -20.67 21.52 -8.60
N TRP A 10 -20.91 22.80 -8.34
CA TRP A 10 -19.82 23.76 -8.13
C TRP A 10 -18.99 23.45 -6.91
N PHE A 11 -19.64 23.07 -5.80
CA PHE A 11 -18.95 22.66 -4.58
C PHE A 11 -18.08 21.44 -4.81
N ILE A 12 -18.60 20.39 -5.48
CA ILE A 12 -17.82 19.20 -5.84
C ILE A 12 -16.65 19.59 -6.76
N GLY A 13 -16.86 20.41 -7.77
CA GLY A 13 -15.79 20.86 -8.67
C GLY A 13 -14.66 21.60 -7.93
N LEU A 14 -15.03 22.53 -7.03
CA LEU A 14 -14.06 23.25 -6.21
C LEU A 14 -13.33 22.33 -5.25
N PHE A 15 -14.02 21.40 -4.61
CA PHE A 15 -13.44 20.40 -3.73
C PHE A 15 -12.44 19.51 -4.47
N LEU A 16 -12.79 19.01 -5.65
CA LEU A 16 -11.89 18.21 -6.47
C LEU A 16 -10.68 19.01 -6.95
N LEU A 17 -10.87 20.27 -7.34
CA LEU A 17 -9.78 21.17 -7.71
C LEU A 17 -8.83 21.41 -6.52
N PHE A 18 -9.36 21.62 -5.32
CA PHE A 18 -8.57 21.78 -4.12
C PHE A 18 -7.79 20.49 -3.78
N LEU A 19 -8.43 19.34 -3.90
CA LEU A 19 -7.83 18.04 -3.57
C LEU A 19 -6.75 17.63 -4.59
N TYR A 20 -7.01 17.78 -5.88
CA TYR A 20 -6.10 17.34 -6.95
C TYR A 20 -5.22 18.46 -7.50
N GLY A 21 -5.50 19.71 -7.15
CA GLY A 21 -4.71 20.88 -7.60
C GLY A 21 -3.20 20.72 -7.35
N PRO A 22 -2.76 20.35 -6.15
CA PRO A 22 -1.33 20.12 -5.89
C PRO A 22 -0.72 19.02 -6.78
N ALA A 23 -1.46 17.95 -7.07
CA ALA A 23 -0.98 16.89 -7.95
C ALA A 23 -0.84 17.34 -9.40
N ILE A 24 -1.69 18.26 -9.86
CA ILE A 24 -1.59 18.85 -11.22
C ILE A 24 -0.35 19.74 -11.36
N LEU A 25 0.14 20.33 -10.28
CA LEU A 25 1.36 21.14 -10.30
C LEU A 25 2.61 20.30 -10.59
N LEU A 26 2.62 19.01 -10.28
CA LEU A 26 3.75 18.11 -10.56
C LEU A 26 4.10 18.12 -12.06
N PRO A 27 3.19 17.77 -12.99
CA PRO A 27 3.49 17.82 -14.42
C PRO A 27 3.75 19.23 -14.92
N VAL A 28 3.08 20.26 -14.41
CA VAL A 28 3.33 21.66 -14.82
C VAL A 28 4.78 22.06 -14.57
N PHE A 29 5.32 21.79 -13.40
CA PHE A 29 6.72 22.13 -13.09
C PHE A 29 7.72 21.10 -13.61
N ALA A 30 7.33 19.86 -13.85
CA ALA A 30 8.17 18.85 -14.49
C ALA A 30 8.60 19.22 -15.91
N PHE A 31 7.81 20.02 -16.60
CA PHE A 31 8.12 20.52 -17.95
C PHE A 31 8.72 21.93 -17.96
N ASN A 32 8.93 22.59 -16.80
CA ASN A 32 9.54 23.91 -16.75
C ASN A 32 11.06 23.83 -16.91
N THR A 33 11.65 24.74 -17.69
CA THR A 33 13.13 24.84 -17.88
C THR A 33 13.85 25.34 -16.64
N SER A 34 13.18 26.10 -15.78
CA SER A 34 13.80 26.63 -14.55
C SER A 34 14.05 25.55 -13.51
N SER A 35 15.18 25.62 -12.84
CA SER A 35 15.45 24.83 -11.63
C SER A 35 14.68 25.31 -10.40
N ILE A 36 14.04 26.49 -10.49
CA ILE A 36 13.23 27.08 -9.42
C ILE A 36 11.76 26.82 -9.73
N VAL A 37 11.04 26.24 -8.76
CA VAL A 37 9.60 25.98 -8.84
C VAL A 37 8.86 27.29 -8.54
N SER A 38 8.61 28.09 -9.56
CA SER A 38 7.94 29.40 -9.46
C SER A 38 7.16 29.75 -10.72
N PHE A 39 6.20 30.64 -10.58
CA PHE A 39 5.49 31.28 -11.71
C PHE A 39 6.06 32.70 -11.96
N PRO A 40 6.08 33.17 -13.24
CA PRO A 40 5.68 32.47 -14.47
C PRO A 40 6.68 31.39 -14.88
N LEU A 41 6.23 30.40 -15.68
CA LEU A 41 7.08 29.35 -16.25
C LEU A 41 8.10 30.01 -17.21
N SER A 42 9.38 29.59 -17.13
CA SER A 42 10.46 30.18 -17.91
C SER A 42 10.60 29.60 -19.32
N GLY A 43 10.05 28.44 -19.57
CA GLY A 43 10.12 27.72 -20.84
C GLY A 43 9.65 26.28 -20.70
N PHE A 44 9.82 25.49 -21.77
CA PHE A 44 9.38 24.10 -21.81
C PHE A 44 10.58 23.18 -22.08
N THR A 45 10.72 22.11 -21.26
CA THR A 45 11.77 21.09 -21.41
C THR A 45 11.29 19.72 -21.02
N THR A 46 11.90 18.66 -21.56
CA THR A 46 11.76 17.26 -21.15
C THR A 46 13.02 16.70 -20.51
N GLU A 47 14.02 17.53 -20.29
CA GLU A 47 15.35 17.14 -19.79
C GLU A 47 15.28 16.43 -18.43
N TRP A 48 14.40 16.87 -17.53
CA TRP A 48 14.24 16.27 -16.21
C TRP A 48 13.83 14.81 -16.25
N PHE A 49 13.10 14.40 -17.28
CA PHE A 49 12.73 12.99 -17.48
C PHE A 49 13.94 12.15 -17.93
N SER A 50 14.84 12.70 -18.76
CA SER A 50 16.07 12.00 -19.16
C SER A 50 17.02 11.80 -17.98
N VAL A 51 17.08 12.77 -17.06
CA VAL A 51 17.86 12.66 -15.82
C VAL A 51 17.37 11.50 -14.94
N LEU A 52 16.06 11.24 -14.89
CA LEU A 52 15.52 10.09 -14.14
C LEU A 52 16.03 8.76 -14.68
N LEU A 53 16.16 8.63 -16.01
CA LEU A 53 16.61 7.40 -16.66
C LEU A 53 18.09 7.09 -16.40
N THR A 54 18.90 8.10 -16.10
CA THR A 54 20.34 7.94 -15.85
C THR A 54 20.71 7.93 -14.37
N ASN A 55 19.73 8.15 -13.49
CA ASN A 55 19.97 8.27 -12.05
C ASN A 55 20.02 6.89 -11.37
N GLY A 56 21.24 6.35 -11.23
CA GLY A 56 21.45 5.03 -10.61
C GLY A 56 20.95 4.94 -9.17
N THR A 57 21.10 6.00 -8.35
CA THR A 57 20.62 6.00 -6.95
C THR A 57 19.10 5.92 -6.89
N LEU A 58 18.39 6.61 -7.80
CA LEU A 58 16.94 6.52 -7.90
C LEU A 58 16.50 5.10 -8.25
N HIS A 59 17.17 4.45 -9.20
CA HIS A 59 16.83 3.09 -9.62
C HIS A 59 17.05 2.08 -8.50
N VAL A 60 18.15 2.21 -7.73
CA VAL A 60 18.39 1.40 -6.53
C VAL A 60 17.28 1.62 -5.50
N ALA A 61 16.94 2.87 -5.18
CA ALA A 61 15.88 3.18 -4.24
C ALA A 61 14.50 2.63 -4.65
N ALA A 62 14.15 2.76 -5.93
CA ALA A 62 12.92 2.19 -6.48
C ALA A 62 12.88 0.65 -6.40
N ARG A 63 13.99 0.00 -6.75
CA ARG A 63 14.13 -1.46 -6.62
C ARG A 63 14.00 -1.92 -5.17
N ASN A 64 14.65 -1.23 -4.24
CA ASN A 64 14.60 -1.54 -2.82
C ASN A 64 13.16 -1.43 -2.30
N SER A 65 12.45 -0.33 -2.61
CA SER A 65 11.04 -0.17 -2.24
C SER A 65 10.16 -1.30 -2.79
N LEU A 66 10.33 -1.70 -4.05
CA LEU A 66 9.56 -2.79 -4.65
C LEU A 66 9.85 -4.14 -3.98
N LEU A 67 11.12 -4.45 -3.71
CA LEU A 67 11.51 -5.68 -3.03
C LEU A 67 10.94 -5.74 -1.61
N ILE A 68 11.05 -4.65 -0.85
CA ILE A 68 10.51 -4.55 0.51
C ILE A 68 8.98 -4.68 0.46
N ALA A 69 8.30 -3.96 -0.43
CA ALA A 69 6.84 -3.98 -0.51
C ALA A 69 6.30 -5.37 -0.89
N ILE A 70 6.93 -6.06 -1.84
CA ILE A 70 6.53 -7.42 -2.23
C ILE A 70 6.75 -8.40 -1.08
N THR A 71 7.93 -8.39 -0.47
CA THR A 71 8.26 -9.30 0.64
C THR A 71 7.36 -9.04 1.84
N THR A 72 7.15 -7.78 2.21
CA THR A 72 6.22 -7.37 3.28
C THR A 72 4.81 -7.85 3.00
N ALA A 73 4.29 -7.64 1.79
CA ALA A 73 2.93 -8.05 1.43
C ALA A 73 2.74 -9.56 1.60
N ILE A 74 3.70 -10.36 1.13
CA ILE A 74 3.65 -11.82 1.23
C ILE A 74 3.66 -12.26 2.70
N PHE A 75 4.64 -11.81 3.48
CA PHE A 75 4.80 -12.26 4.86
C PHE A 75 3.69 -11.74 5.77
N SER A 76 3.28 -10.47 5.65
CA SER A 76 2.17 -9.91 6.44
C SER A 76 0.86 -10.62 6.14
N THR A 77 0.58 -10.91 4.87
CA THR A 77 -0.63 -11.63 4.49
C THR A 77 -0.59 -13.09 4.99
N LEU A 78 0.55 -13.77 4.89
CA LEU A 78 0.71 -15.13 5.39
C LEU A 78 0.46 -15.20 6.91
N LEU A 79 1.10 -14.32 7.68
CA LEU A 79 0.88 -14.21 9.13
C LEU A 79 -0.58 -13.88 9.46
N ALA A 80 -1.19 -13.00 8.67
CA ALA A 80 -2.56 -12.60 8.86
C ALA A 80 -3.56 -13.72 8.55
N VAL A 81 -3.33 -14.56 7.55
CA VAL A 81 -4.17 -15.74 7.27
C VAL A 81 -4.18 -16.67 8.49
N LEU A 82 -3.00 -16.94 9.07
CA LEU A 82 -2.88 -17.80 10.25
C LEU A 82 -3.57 -17.18 11.47
N ALA A 83 -3.30 -15.91 11.76
CA ALA A 83 -3.86 -15.19 12.91
C ALA A 83 -5.38 -14.99 12.79
N ALA A 84 -5.87 -14.57 11.61
CA ALA A 84 -7.29 -14.37 11.36
C ALA A 84 -8.07 -15.69 11.46
N ARG A 85 -7.56 -16.78 10.85
CA ARG A 85 -8.17 -18.09 10.99
C ARG A 85 -8.20 -18.56 12.44
N ALA A 86 -7.07 -18.44 13.16
CA ALA A 86 -6.99 -18.83 14.56
C ALA A 86 -8.00 -18.05 15.42
N SER A 87 -8.08 -16.73 15.21
CA SER A 87 -8.95 -15.86 16.01
C SER A 87 -10.44 -15.99 15.67
N THR A 88 -10.81 -16.40 14.47
CA THR A 88 -12.23 -16.50 14.06
C THR A 88 -12.82 -17.89 14.26
N ARG A 89 -12.00 -18.94 14.16
CA ARG A 89 -12.46 -20.34 14.18
C ARG A 89 -12.17 -21.09 15.47
N PHE A 90 -11.20 -20.64 16.25
CA PHE A 90 -10.79 -21.35 17.47
C PHE A 90 -10.99 -20.48 18.71
N SER A 91 -11.44 -21.10 19.79
CA SER A 91 -11.43 -20.50 21.13
C SER A 91 -10.17 -20.96 21.88
N PHE A 92 -9.33 -20.04 22.34
CA PHE A 92 -8.16 -20.35 23.12
C PHE A 92 -7.99 -19.31 24.22
N PHE A 93 -7.26 -19.71 25.29
CA PHE A 93 -7.00 -18.82 26.41
C PHE A 93 -6.20 -17.58 25.97
N GLY A 94 -6.62 -16.40 26.42
CA GLY A 94 -5.94 -15.15 26.09
C GLY A 94 -6.18 -14.60 24.66
N ARG A 95 -7.06 -15.23 23.85
CA ARG A 95 -7.33 -14.81 22.45
C ARG A 95 -7.53 -13.30 22.32
N ARG A 96 -8.38 -12.71 23.17
CA ARG A 96 -8.69 -11.28 23.11
C ARG A 96 -7.46 -10.42 23.40
N SER A 97 -6.68 -10.77 24.41
CA SER A 97 -5.46 -10.06 24.78
C SER A 97 -4.36 -10.17 23.74
N ILE A 98 -4.15 -11.38 23.21
CA ILE A 98 -3.16 -11.64 22.15
C ILE A 98 -3.53 -10.86 20.89
N MET A 99 -4.78 -10.92 20.46
CA MET A 99 -5.23 -10.15 19.28
C MET A 99 -5.14 -8.64 19.52
N GLY A 100 -5.49 -8.16 20.72
CA GLY A 100 -5.31 -6.77 21.10
C GLY A 100 -3.85 -6.33 21.02
N PHE A 101 -2.91 -7.15 21.51
CA PHE A 101 -1.48 -6.89 21.42
C PHE A 101 -0.97 -6.83 19.98
N VAL A 102 -1.38 -7.79 19.15
CA VAL A 102 -1.00 -7.83 17.72
C VAL A 102 -1.54 -6.62 16.95
N MET A 103 -2.66 -6.04 17.40
CA MET A 103 -3.26 -4.85 16.77
C MET A 103 -2.66 -3.52 17.28
N LEU A 104 -1.81 -3.53 18.32
CA LEU A 104 -1.21 -2.30 18.89
C LEU A 104 -0.49 -1.42 17.85
N PRO A 105 0.29 -1.96 16.89
CA PRO A 105 0.99 -1.13 15.91
C PRO A 105 0.04 -0.23 15.10
N MET A 106 -1.21 -0.64 14.89
CA MET A 106 -2.21 0.15 14.16
C MET A 106 -2.65 1.43 14.91
N VAL A 107 -2.45 1.46 16.22
CA VAL A 107 -2.91 2.56 17.10
C VAL A 107 -1.74 3.45 17.53
N LEU A 108 -0.53 2.89 17.54
CA LEU A 108 0.67 3.63 17.95
C LEU A 108 1.15 4.57 16.83
N PRO A 109 1.67 5.76 17.17
CA PRO A 109 2.34 6.61 16.19
C PRO A 109 3.54 5.89 15.56
N GLU A 110 3.61 5.86 14.24
CA GLU A 110 4.67 5.15 13.48
C GLU A 110 6.08 5.59 13.87
N ILE A 111 6.26 6.87 14.20
CA ILE A 111 7.56 7.40 14.67
C ILE A 111 8.03 6.71 15.96
N ILE A 112 7.12 6.41 16.88
CA ILE A 112 7.44 5.70 18.13
C ILE A 112 7.85 4.27 17.80
N ILE A 113 7.16 3.61 16.89
CA ILE A 113 7.50 2.26 16.43
C ILE A 113 8.89 2.26 15.78
N GLY A 114 9.14 3.20 14.85
CA GLY A 114 10.41 3.30 14.13
C GLY A 114 11.60 3.51 15.06
N VAL A 115 11.50 4.46 15.98
CA VAL A 115 12.56 4.74 16.96
C VAL A 115 12.76 3.54 17.90
N SER A 116 11.68 2.91 18.36
CA SER A 116 11.78 1.74 19.25
C SER A 116 12.46 0.56 18.56
N LEU A 117 12.09 0.28 17.30
CA LEU A 117 12.72 -0.77 16.51
C LEU A 117 14.20 -0.46 16.25
N LEU A 118 14.55 0.79 15.93
CA LEU A 118 15.93 1.22 15.76
C LEU A 118 16.76 0.89 17.01
N VAL A 119 16.27 1.30 18.18
CA VAL A 119 16.98 1.05 19.46
C VAL A 119 17.14 -0.45 19.71
N VAL A 120 16.08 -1.24 19.52
CA VAL A 120 16.12 -2.70 19.72
C VAL A 120 17.13 -3.37 18.78
N ILE A 121 17.09 -3.04 17.47
CA ILE A 121 17.97 -3.63 16.46
C ILE A 121 19.44 -3.33 16.77
N ILE A 122 19.76 -2.06 17.13
CA ILE A 122 21.12 -1.67 17.48
C ILE A 122 21.59 -2.37 18.78
N GLN A 123 20.73 -2.45 19.80
CA GLN A 123 21.08 -3.12 21.05
C GLN A 123 21.30 -4.64 20.88
N MET A 124 20.62 -5.25 19.91
CA MET A 124 20.83 -6.65 19.55
C MET A 124 22.11 -6.86 18.71
N GLY A 125 22.82 -5.80 18.32
CA GLY A 125 24.02 -5.86 17.52
C GLY A 125 23.78 -6.13 16.02
N PHE A 126 22.55 -5.97 15.53
CA PHE A 126 22.24 -6.12 14.11
C PHE A 126 22.52 -4.81 13.35
N GLU A 127 23.02 -4.98 12.12
CA GLU A 127 23.18 -3.86 11.20
C GLU A 127 21.86 -3.47 10.56
N LEU A 128 21.67 -2.16 10.33
CA LEU A 128 20.53 -1.64 9.60
C LEU A 128 20.66 -2.00 8.12
N SER A 129 19.58 -2.53 7.55
CA SER A 129 19.57 -3.08 6.18
C SER A 129 18.17 -3.12 5.61
N LEU A 130 18.01 -3.57 4.36
CA LEU A 130 16.67 -3.82 3.78
C LEU A 130 15.85 -4.81 4.61
N TRP A 131 16.51 -5.74 5.31
CA TRP A 131 15.82 -6.69 6.20
C TRP A 131 15.23 -6.02 7.44
N SER A 132 15.95 -5.07 8.05
CA SER A 132 15.41 -4.32 9.20
C SER A 132 14.18 -3.51 8.80
N ILE A 133 14.22 -2.87 7.62
CA ILE A 133 13.06 -2.17 7.08
C ILE A 133 11.91 -3.15 6.85
N THR A 134 12.17 -4.28 6.17
CA THR A 134 11.15 -5.29 5.87
C THR A 134 10.46 -5.81 7.13
N MET A 135 11.22 -6.08 8.20
CA MET A 135 10.66 -6.51 9.50
C MET A 135 9.77 -5.44 10.12
N GLY A 136 10.20 -4.18 10.06
CA GLY A 136 9.39 -3.05 10.53
C GLY A 136 8.09 -2.89 9.74
N HIS A 137 8.15 -3.03 8.41
CA HIS A 137 6.97 -2.97 7.54
C HIS A 137 6.03 -4.15 7.78
N ILE A 138 6.54 -5.38 7.99
CA ILE A 138 5.72 -6.54 8.36
C ILE A 138 4.98 -6.27 9.67
N LEU A 139 5.65 -5.68 10.65
CA LEU A 139 5.04 -5.36 11.94
C LEU A 139 3.84 -4.41 11.80
N ILE A 140 3.96 -3.35 10.99
CA ILE A 140 2.88 -2.37 10.83
C ILE A 140 1.80 -2.84 9.84
N CYS A 141 2.14 -3.63 8.81
CA CYS A 141 1.17 -4.09 7.81
C CYS A 141 0.31 -5.27 8.29
N THR A 142 0.86 -6.14 9.14
CA THR A 142 0.17 -7.36 9.61
C THR A 142 -1.19 -7.08 10.26
N PRO A 143 -1.37 -6.09 11.15
CA PRO A 143 -2.69 -5.76 11.71
C PRO A 143 -3.75 -5.43 10.66
N PHE A 144 -3.41 -4.67 9.62
CA PHE A 144 -4.33 -4.33 8.54
C PHE A 144 -4.77 -5.58 7.78
N CYS A 145 -3.82 -6.46 7.46
CA CYS A 145 -4.11 -7.74 6.82
C CYS A 145 -5.01 -8.63 7.69
N ILE A 146 -4.77 -8.68 9.01
CA ILE A 146 -5.61 -9.44 9.94
C ILE A 146 -7.03 -8.88 9.97
N ALA A 147 -7.22 -7.58 9.97
CA ALA A 147 -8.54 -6.96 9.96
C ALA A 147 -9.35 -7.38 8.71
N ILE A 148 -8.73 -7.30 7.52
CA ILE A 148 -9.34 -7.70 6.25
C ILE A 148 -9.68 -9.19 6.25
N LEU A 149 -8.71 -10.03 6.61
CA LEU A 149 -8.89 -11.49 6.56
C LEU A 149 -9.83 -12.00 7.66
N SER A 150 -9.85 -11.37 8.84
CA SER A 150 -10.83 -11.70 9.86
C SER A 150 -12.26 -11.48 9.38
N SER A 151 -12.52 -10.39 8.65
CA SER A 151 -13.81 -10.15 8.01
C SER A 151 -14.14 -11.22 6.97
N ALA A 152 -13.18 -11.60 6.12
CA ALA A 152 -13.37 -12.65 5.11
C ALA A 152 -13.69 -14.00 5.77
N PHE A 153 -12.97 -14.40 6.83
CA PHE A 153 -13.21 -15.64 7.54
C PHE A 153 -14.52 -15.63 8.36
N MET A 154 -14.94 -14.48 8.92
CA MET A 154 -16.20 -14.36 9.66
C MET A 154 -17.41 -14.51 8.74
N ASN A 155 -17.32 -14.03 7.52
CA ASN A 155 -18.40 -14.13 6.52
C ASN A 155 -18.51 -15.52 5.89
N LEU A 156 -17.57 -16.43 6.15
CA LEU A 156 -17.61 -17.79 5.65
C LEU A 156 -18.51 -18.66 6.54
N ASP A 157 -19.51 -19.30 5.94
CA ASP A 157 -20.40 -20.20 6.67
C ASP A 157 -19.64 -21.44 7.18
N LYS A 158 -19.80 -21.73 8.47
CA LYS A 158 -19.19 -22.90 9.11
C LYS A 158 -19.72 -24.22 8.56
N SER A 159 -20.95 -24.24 8.08
CA SER A 159 -21.56 -25.41 7.48
C SER A 159 -20.77 -25.99 6.30
N LEU A 160 -20.04 -25.13 5.58
CA LEU A 160 -19.17 -25.57 4.48
C LEU A 160 -17.97 -26.40 4.98
N GLU A 161 -17.41 -26.03 6.15
CA GLU A 161 -16.35 -26.81 6.79
C GLU A 161 -16.89 -28.13 7.33
N GLU A 162 -18.07 -28.10 7.97
CA GLU A 162 -18.74 -29.28 8.53
C GLU A 162 -19.12 -30.27 7.41
N ALA A 163 -19.74 -29.81 6.33
CA ALA A 163 -20.05 -30.66 5.17
C ALA A 163 -18.82 -31.30 4.54
N SER A 164 -17.68 -30.58 4.52
CA SER A 164 -16.41 -31.13 4.02
C SER A 164 -15.90 -32.25 4.93
N PHE A 165 -16.04 -32.11 6.25
CA PHE A 165 -15.68 -33.17 7.20
C PHE A 165 -16.61 -34.37 7.10
N ASP A 166 -17.92 -34.18 6.91
CA ASP A 166 -18.88 -35.26 6.72
C ASP A 166 -18.59 -36.09 5.46
N LEU A 167 -18.00 -35.46 4.44
CA LEU A 167 -17.49 -36.13 3.23
C LEU A 167 -16.12 -36.79 3.44
N GLY A 168 -15.64 -36.89 4.69
CA GLY A 168 -14.39 -37.56 5.03
C GLY A 168 -13.10 -36.77 4.76
N GLN A 169 -13.19 -35.47 4.50
CA GLN A 169 -12.00 -34.64 4.27
C GLN A 169 -11.28 -34.33 5.58
N THR A 170 -9.94 -34.27 5.51
CA THR A 170 -9.11 -33.82 6.62
C THR A 170 -9.18 -32.30 6.76
N ARG A 171 -8.80 -31.75 7.94
CA ARG A 171 -8.72 -30.29 8.18
C ARG A 171 -7.82 -29.58 7.17
N TRP A 172 -6.74 -30.25 6.75
CA TRP A 172 -5.80 -29.72 5.75
C TRP A 172 -6.44 -29.65 4.37
N ASN A 173 -7.07 -30.72 3.93
CA ASN A 173 -7.76 -30.75 2.65
C ASN A 173 -8.95 -29.77 2.61
N THR A 174 -9.75 -29.70 3.69
CA THR A 174 -10.83 -28.72 3.82
C THR A 174 -10.30 -27.29 3.69
N PHE A 175 -9.16 -27.00 4.29
CA PHE A 175 -8.54 -25.66 4.15
C PHE A 175 -8.23 -25.35 2.68
N TRP A 176 -7.50 -26.20 1.98
CA TRP A 176 -7.05 -25.92 0.63
C TRP A 176 -8.15 -26.04 -0.44
N LEU A 177 -9.07 -26.99 -0.28
CA LEU A 177 -10.09 -27.27 -1.31
C LEU A 177 -11.35 -26.42 -1.14
N VAL A 178 -11.69 -26.02 0.10
CA VAL A 178 -12.94 -25.29 0.38
C VAL A 178 -12.66 -23.88 0.85
N ILE A 179 -11.88 -23.71 1.94
CA ILE A 179 -11.75 -22.43 2.61
C ILE A 179 -10.88 -21.45 1.80
N PHE A 180 -9.69 -21.90 1.40
CA PHE A 180 -8.71 -21.06 0.70
C PHE A 180 -9.27 -20.42 -0.57
N PRO A 181 -9.95 -21.14 -1.47
CA PRO A 181 -10.59 -20.51 -2.64
C PRO A 181 -11.66 -19.47 -2.28
N LEU A 182 -12.43 -19.72 -1.21
CA LEU A 182 -13.50 -18.82 -0.78
C LEU A 182 -12.98 -17.53 -0.13
N VAL A 183 -11.85 -17.60 0.57
CA VAL A 183 -11.20 -16.41 1.18
C VAL A 183 -10.17 -15.75 0.25
N MET A 184 -9.92 -16.30 -0.94
CA MET A 184 -8.96 -15.78 -1.91
C MET A 184 -9.15 -14.29 -2.24
N PRO A 185 -10.37 -13.76 -2.42
CA PRO A 185 -10.56 -12.33 -2.61
C PRO A 185 -10.03 -11.49 -1.44
N GLY A 186 -10.21 -11.96 -0.20
CA GLY A 186 -9.65 -11.34 1.00
C GLY A 186 -8.12 -11.41 1.06
N ILE A 187 -7.54 -12.53 0.62
CA ILE A 187 -6.07 -12.69 0.54
C ILE A 187 -5.49 -11.72 -0.48
N ILE A 188 -6.08 -11.61 -1.66
CA ILE A 188 -5.64 -10.65 -2.70
C ILE A 188 -5.77 -9.22 -2.19
N ALA A 189 -6.89 -8.88 -1.54
CA ALA A 189 -7.07 -7.55 -0.95
C ALA A 189 -6.00 -7.24 0.11
N SER A 190 -5.67 -8.22 0.98
CA SER A 190 -4.61 -8.08 1.99
C SER A 190 -3.23 -7.88 1.36
N LEU A 191 -2.89 -8.65 0.33
CA LEU A 191 -1.64 -8.50 -0.42
C LEU A 191 -1.51 -7.09 -1.01
N LEU A 192 -2.57 -6.60 -1.65
CA LEU A 192 -2.58 -5.27 -2.28
C LEU A 192 -2.47 -4.14 -1.25
N ILE A 193 -3.18 -4.23 -0.14
CA ILE A 193 -3.12 -3.23 0.93
C ILE A 193 -1.74 -3.21 1.58
N ALA A 194 -1.18 -4.38 1.96
CA ALA A 194 0.15 -4.44 2.55
C ALA A 194 1.23 -3.96 1.59
N PHE A 195 1.12 -4.30 0.30
CA PHE A 195 2.02 -3.79 -0.74
C PHE A 195 1.96 -2.26 -0.83
N THR A 196 0.75 -1.69 -0.88
CA THR A 196 0.56 -0.24 -1.00
C THR A 196 1.09 0.49 0.23
N ILE A 197 0.74 0.05 1.44
CA ILE A 197 1.22 0.65 2.70
C ILE A 197 2.76 0.60 2.74
N SER A 198 3.35 -0.56 2.45
CA SER A 198 4.80 -0.73 2.50
C SER A 198 5.55 0.06 1.42
N LEU A 199 4.93 0.28 0.24
CA LEU A 199 5.54 1.04 -0.84
C LEU A 199 5.66 2.54 -0.51
N ASP A 200 4.65 3.09 0.16
CA ASP A 200 4.57 4.50 0.53
C ASP A 200 5.18 4.79 1.92
N GLU A 201 5.55 3.75 2.66
CA GLU A 201 6.01 3.89 4.03
C GLU A 201 7.37 4.60 4.07
N PHE A 202 7.40 5.73 4.78
CA PHE A 202 8.58 6.57 4.91
C PHE A 202 9.21 6.49 6.31
N ILE A 203 8.41 6.52 7.37
CA ILE A 203 8.89 6.75 8.74
C ILE A 203 9.73 5.57 9.23
N ILE A 204 9.20 4.36 9.12
CA ILE A 204 9.91 3.14 9.53
C ILE A 204 11.17 2.97 8.66
N ALA A 205 11.04 3.16 7.33
CA ALA A 205 12.16 3.08 6.43
C ALA A 205 13.25 4.12 6.77
N PHE A 206 12.87 5.35 7.13
CA PHE A 206 13.82 6.42 7.50
C PHE A 206 14.67 6.05 8.72
N PHE A 207 14.08 5.44 9.75
CA PHE A 207 14.80 5.03 10.94
C PHE A 207 15.60 3.74 10.77
N LEU A 208 15.12 2.81 9.94
CA LEU A 208 15.72 1.48 9.78
C LEU A 208 16.58 1.32 8.52
N ALA A 209 16.63 2.34 7.65
CA ALA A 209 17.49 2.34 6.49
C ALA A 209 18.98 2.37 6.92
N GLY A 210 19.75 1.42 6.39
CA GLY A 210 21.21 1.50 6.45
C GLY A 210 21.74 2.45 5.39
N THR A 211 22.63 1.96 4.55
CA THR A 211 23.22 2.73 3.44
C THR A 211 22.36 2.77 2.17
N GLU A 212 21.34 1.90 2.09
CA GLU A 212 20.50 1.74 0.90
C GLU A 212 19.09 2.29 1.15
N PRO A 213 18.76 3.49 0.62
CA PRO A 213 17.47 4.11 0.86
C PRO A 213 16.34 3.41 0.08
N THR A 214 15.11 3.52 0.61
CA THR A 214 13.87 3.30 -0.14
C THR A 214 13.51 4.53 -0.96
N LEU A 215 12.56 4.40 -1.88
CA LEU A 215 12.11 5.50 -2.73
C LEU A 215 11.57 6.71 -1.93
N PRO A 216 10.71 6.54 -0.90
CA PRO A 216 10.27 7.65 -0.06
C PRO A 216 11.44 8.35 0.67
N VAL A 217 12.38 7.58 1.21
CA VAL A 217 13.57 8.14 1.90
C VAL A 217 14.49 8.88 0.92
N TYR A 218 14.67 8.34 -0.29
CA TYR A 218 15.40 9.02 -1.35
C TYR A 218 14.73 10.36 -1.72
N ILE A 219 13.43 10.38 -1.97
CA ILE A 219 12.68 11.61 -2.30
C ILE A 219 12.86 12.64 -1.19
N TRP A 220 12.68 12.27 0.06
CA TRP A 220 12.86 13.13 1.22
C TRP A 220 14.26 13.74 1.26
N GLY A 221 15.30 12.92 1.01
CA GLY A 221 16.68 13.38 0.96
C GLY A 221 16.94 14.42 -0.14
N GLN A 222 16.26 14.29 -1.29
CA GLN A 222 16.43 15.21 -2.41
C GLN A 222 15.67 16.54 -2.23
N LEU A 223 14.57 16.57 -1.47
CA LEU A 223 13.77 17.78 -1.21
C LEU A 223 14.59 18.91 -0.55
N ARG A 224 15.70 18.58 0.11
CA ARG A 224 16.61 19.56 0.73
C ARG A 224 17.38 20.41 -0.29
N PHE A 225 17.41 19.99 -1.55
CA PHE A 225 18.19 20.63 -2.59
C PHE A 225 17.27 21.26 -3.64
N PRO A 226 17.08 22.61 -3.63
CA PRO A 226 16.16 23.28 -4.57
C PRO A 226 16.43 22.95 -6.04
N ALA A 227 17.72 22.84 -6.43
CA ALA A 227 18.11 22.49 -7.78
C ALA A 227 17.64 21.09 -8.26
N LYS A 228 17.26 20.22 -7.34
CA LYS A 228 16.76 18.86 -7.66
C LYS A 228 15.23 18.75 -7.70
N LEU A 229 14.53 19.81 -7.28
CA LEU A 229 13.08 19.83 -7.24
C LEU A 229 12.42 19.54 -8.60
N PRO A 230 12.87 20.08 -9.76
CA PRO A 230 12.27 19.78 -11.04
C PRO A 230 12.37 18.28 -11.40
N GLY A 231 13.49 17.63 -11.09
CA GLY A 231 13.64 16.18 -11.25
C GLY A 231 12.65 15.39 -10.37
N LEU A 232 12.40 15.86 -9.14
CA LEU A 232 11.39 15.26 -8.27
C LEU A 232 9.95 15.50 -8.80
N MET A 233 9.68 16.67 -9.39
CA MET A 233 8.38 16.91 -10.06
C MET A 233 8.20 15.98 -11.25
N ALA A 234 9.26 15.74 -12.04
CA ALA A 234 9.24 14.77 -13.13
C ALA A 234 9.02 13.34 -12.60
N LEU A 235 9.69 12.95 -11.53
CA LEU A 235 9.46 11.65 -10.87
C LEU A 235 8.01 11.51 -10.40
N GLY A 236 7.49 12.50 -9.67
CA GLY A 236 6.09 12.52 -9.22
C GLY A 236 5.10 12.43 -10.38
N THR A 237 5.40 13.09 -11.51
CA THR A 237 4.59 13.01 -12.74
C THR A 237 4.60 11.60 -13.31
N VAL A 238 5.75 10.93 -13.38
CA VAL A 238 5.86 9.54 -13.86
C VAL A 238 5.06 8.61 -12.94
N LEU A 239 5.22 8.71 -11.62
CA LEU A 239 4.49 7.90 -10.65
C LEU A 239 2.98 8.12 -10.76
N LEU A 240 2.53 9.35 -10.94
CA LEU A 240 1.12 9.69 -11.15
C LEU A 240 0.57 9.06 -12.42
N LEU A 241 1.31 9.15 -13.53
CA LEU A 241 0.91 8.54 -14.80
C LEU A 241 0.87 7.01 -14.71
N VAL A 242 1.83 6.39 -14.04
CA VAL A 242 1.84 4.94 -13.79
C VAL A 242 0.62 4.54 -12.96
N SER A 243 0.31 5.28 -11.89
CA SER A 243 -0.85 5.00 -11.03
C SER A 243 -2.17 5.12 -11.80
N ILE A 244 -2.33 6.17 -12.59
CA ILE A 244 -3.52 6.33 -13.45
C ILE A 244 -3.59 5.18 -14.48
N GLY A 245 -2.48 4.83 -15.11
CA GLY A 245 -2.41 3.72 -16.06
C GLY A 245 -2.83 2.40 -15.43
N LEU A 246 -2.34 2.08 -14.24
CA LEU A 246 -2.71 0.88 -13.50
C LEU A 246 -4.21 0.87 -13.14
N LEU A 247 -4.77 2.01 -12.72
CA LEU A 247 -6.20 2.13 -12.42
C LEU A 247 -7.06 1.89 -13.68
N LEU A 248 -6.67 2.46 -14.81
CA LEU A 248 -7.37 2.26 -16.08
C LEU A 248 -7.32 0.80 -16.55
N ILE A 249 -6.16 0.16 -16.40
CA ILE A 249 -5.98 -1.28 -16.70
C ILE A 249 -6.87 -2.12 -15.78
N ALA A 250 -6.86 -1.86 -14.47
CA ALA A 250 -7.69 -2.56 -13.50
C ALA A 250 -9.19 -2.42 -13.80
N ASP A 251 -9.65 -1.18 -14.11
CA ASP A 251 -11.05 -0.94 -14.48
C ASP A 251 -11.45 -1.65 -15.78
N PHE A 252 -10.56 -1.66 -16.75
CA PHE A 252 -10.78 -2.38 -18.01
C PHE A 252 -10.98 -3.90 -17.80
N PHE A 253 -10.12 -4.53 -16.99
CA PHE A 253 -10.28 -5.95 -16.66
C PHE A 253 -11.52 -6.23 -15.82
N ARG A 254 -11.83 -5.34 -14.85
CA ARG A 254 -13.05 -5.42 -14.05
C ARG A 254 -14.29 -5.42 -14.94
N ARG A 255 -14.40 -4.44 -15.85
CA ARG A 255 -15.55 -4.34 -16.79
C ARG A 255 -15.66 -5.55 -17.71
N ARG A 256 -14.55 -6.13 -18.14
CA ARG A 256 -14.56 -7.38 -18.92
C ARG A 256 -15.03 -8.58 -18.11
N GLY A 257 -14.66 -8.68 -16.84
CA GLY A 257 -15.12 -9.72 -15.92
C GLY A 257 -16.65 -9.66 -15.73
N ILE A 258 -17.20 -8.49 -15.41
CA ILE A 258 -18.63 -8.26 -15.22
C ILE A 258 -19.43 -8.63 -16.48
N ARG A 259 -18.97 -8.25 -17.68
CA ARG A 259 -19.64 -8.60 -18.94
C ARG A 259 -19.71 -10.11 -19.20
N LYS A 260 -18.76 -10.91 -18.69
CA LYS A 260 -18.76 -12.36 -18.85
C LYS A 260 -19.67 -13.09 -17.85
N THR A 261 -19.93 -12.49 -16.67
CA THR A 261 -20.72 -13.11 -15.60
C THR A 261 -22.20 -12.73 -15.62
N GLY A 262 -22.63 -11.80 -16.48
CA GLY A 262 -24.04 -11.39 -16.61
C GLY A 262 -24.62 -10.68 -15.37
N ILE A 263 -23.77 -10.30 -14.41
CA ILE A 263 -24.18 -9.57 -13.18
C ILE A 263 -24.38 -8.11 -13.55
N GLU A 264 -25.61 -7.61 -13.36
CA GLU A 264 -25.91 -6.19 -13.54
C GLU A 264 -25.00 -5.30 -12.69
N ASN A 265 -24.54 -4.21 -13.31
CA ASN A 265 -23.67 -3.20 -12.75
C ASN A 265 -24.32 -2.53 -11.52
N THR A 266 -24.18 -3.07 -10.35
CA THR A 266 -24.38 -2.30 -9.11
C THR A 266 -23.19 -1.35 -8.99
N GLY A 267 -23.36 -0.13 -9.53
CA GLY A 267 -22.37 0.94 -9.50
C GLY A 267 -21.97 1.29 -8.07
N GLY A 268 -20.81 0.83 -7.65
CA GLY A 268 -20.20 1.16 -6.39
C GLY A 268 -18.71 0.85 -6.43
N PHE A 269 -17.92 1.90 -6.35
CA PHE A 269 -16.56 1.84 -5.84
C PHE A 269 -16.65 1.73 -4.31
N LEU A 270 -17.03 0.59 -3.76
CA LEU A 270 -16.84 0.25 -2.33
C LEU A 270 -17.09 -1.26 -2.17
#